data_30de59bdc426d13e9da59bb1b2bdf2dc
#
_entry.id   30de59bdc426d13e9da59bb1b2bdf2dc
#
_cell.length_a   1.000
_cell.length_b   1.000
_cell.length_c   1.000
_cell.angle_alpha   90.00
_cell.angle_beta   90.00
_cell.angle_gamma   90.00
#
_symmetry.space_group_name_H-M   'P 1'
#
loop_
_entity.id
_entity.type
_entity.pdbx_description
1 polymer ?
#
loop_
_entity_poly.entity_id
_entity_poly.type
_entity_poly.pdbx_seq_one_letter_code
_entity_poly.pdbx_strand_id
1 'polypeptide(L)'
;MYKRQLDACGIKTGLIGTIETIIGDEHTPACNTTPESYDIHKSFAKMAEQGCKAVVMEVSSQGLKLDRTAGIMFDIGVFTNLEPDHIGPNEHASFEEYLECKAKLFSQCKVGIVNADDEHTPKILEHATCSIESYGISDKADIRAKNITLFHEPGKIGLSYDCEGLVNMPVTLKLPGKFSVYNSLCAIAVTRHFNVDKDTLEKMLYEVKVKGRIEIVPVSDRFTLMIDYAHNAICLLYTSDAADEARSV
;
A
#
# COMPACT_ATOMS: atom_id res chain seq x y z
N MET A 1 2.43 -4.06 4.51
CA MET A 1 1.11 -4.03 5.19
C MET A 1 0.29 -5.25 4.78
N TYR A 2 -0.16 -5.42 3.54
CA TYR A 2 -1.08 -6.50 3.09
C TYR A 2 -0.62 -7.92 3.45
N LYS A 3 0.66 -8.28 3.17
CA LYS A 3 1.21 -9.60 3.52
C LYS A 3 1.00 -9.94 4.99
N ARG A 4 1.34 -9.02 5.91
CA ARG A 4 1.18 -9.25 7.36
C ARG A 4 -0.27 -9.47 7.76
N GLN A 5 -1.21 -8.76 7.14
CA GLN A 5 -2.63 -8.91 7.41
C GLN A 5 -3.13 -10.28 6.94
N LEU A 6 -2.76 -10.70 5.74
CA LEU A 6 -3.12 -12.01 5.21
C LEU A 6 -2.49 -13.15 6.03
N ASP A 7 -1.21 -13.05 6.38
CA ASP A 7 -0.54 -14.05 7.24
C ASP A 7 -1.22 -14.18 8.61
N ALA A 8 -1.61 -13.06 9.23
CA ALA A 8 -2.30 -13.07 10.52
C ALA A 8 -3.69 -13.71 10.46
N CYS A 9 -4.29 -13.75 9.27
CA CYS A 9 -5.54 -14.46 9.00
C CYS A 9 -5.31 -15.93 8.59
N GLY A 10 -4.10 -16.45 8.78
CA GLY A 10 -3.77 -17.84 8.42
C GLY A 10 -3.56 -18.07 6.92
N ILE A 11 -3.51 -17.01 6.12
CA ILE A 11 -3.26 -17.09 4.67
C ILE A 11 -1.76 -16.93 4.45
N LYS A 12 -1.03 -18.04 4.35
CA LYS A 12 0.41 -18.02 4.08
C LYS A 12 0.68 -17.26 2.78
N THR A 13 1.41 -16.13 2.88
CA THR A 13 1.56 -15.16 1.79
C THR A 13 3.03 -14.96 1.40
N GLY A 14 3.33 -15.06 0.11
CA GLY A 14 4.60 -14.65 -0.46
C GLY A 14 4.66 -13.12 -0.68
N LEU A 15 5.87 -12.58 -0.80
CA LEU A 15 6.10 -11.17 -1.14
C LEU A 15 7.14 -11.05 -2.25
N ILE A 16 6.87 -10.20 -3.23
CA ILE A 16 7.86 -9.67 -4.17
C ILE A 16 7.79 -8.15 -4.07
N GLY A 17 8.85 -7.52 -3.57
CA GLY A 17 8.85 -6.08 -3.32
C GLY A 17 10.20 -5.41 -3.53
N THR A 18 10.24 -4.10 -3.38
CA THR A 18 11.41 -3.26 -3.62
C THR A 18 12.59 -3.63 -2.72
N ILE A 19 12.34 -4.07 -1.49
CA ILE A 19 13.39 -4.38 -0.53
C ILE A 19 13.84 -5.84 -0.65
N GLU A 20 12.87 -6.75 -0.74
CA GLU A 20 13.12 -8.18 -0.67
C GLU A 20 12.01 -9.02 -1.31
N THR A 21 12.35 -10.23 -1.68
CA THR A 21 11.40 -11.31 -1.98
C THR A 21 11.34 -12.25 -0.78
N ILE A 22 10.12 -12.57 -0.30
CA ILE A 22 9.89 -13.46 0.84
C ILE A 22 9.12 -14.69 0.38
N ILE A 23 9.71 -15.88 0.59
CA ILE A 23 9.10 -17.16 0.25
C ILE A 23 9.16 -18.04 1.51
N GLY A 24 8.02 -18.18 2.22
CA GLY A 24 8.04 -18.81 3.55
C GLY A 24 8.94 -18.03 4.52
N ASP A 25 9.97 -18.67 5.04
CA ASP A 25 10.95 -18.07 5.95
C ASP A 25 12.24 -17.58 5.22
N GLU A 26 12.31 -17.76 3.91
CA GLU A 26 13.45 -17.32 3.11
C GLU A 26 13.26 -15.87 2.67
N HIS A 27 14.26 -15.03 2.98
CA HIS A 27 14.34 -13.63 2.63
C HIS A 27 15.51 -13.41 1.67
N THR A 28 15.20 -12.93 0.48
CA THR A 28 16.21 -12.64 -0.56
C THR A 28 16.15 -11.16 -0.90
N PRO A 29 17.24 -10.38 -0.80
CA PRO A 29 17.29 -8.99 -1.23
C PRO A 29 16.86 -8.84 -2.69
N ALA A 30 16.04 -7.83 -2.97
CA ALA A 30 15.56 -7.56 -4.33
C ALA A 30 16.61 -6.80 -5.14
N CYS A 31 16.81 -7.19 -6.40
CA CYS A 31 17.58 -6.41 -7.37
C CYS A 31 16.71 -5.35 -8.06
N ASN A 32 15.46 -5.66 -8.29
CA ASN A 32 14.46 -4.78 -8.90
C ASN A 32 13.13 -4.91 -8.14
N THR A 33 12.36 -3.83 -8.07
CA THR A 33 11.01 -3.84 -7.49
C THR A 33 10.14 -4.90 -8.15
N THR A 34 10.17 -4.96 -9.49
CA THR A 34 9.51 -5.97 -10.32
C THR A 34 10.60 -6.75 -11.05
N PRO A 35 10.89 -8.00 -10.66
CA PRO A 35 11.87 -8.85 -11.32
C PRO A 35 11.55 -9.13 -12.79
N GLU A 36 12.47 -9.76 -13.52
CA GLU A 36 12.22 -10.25 -14.87
C GLU A 36 11.17 -11.36 -14.87
N SER A 37 10.42 -11.52 -15.96
CA SER A 37 9.29 -12.46 -16.07
C SER A 37 9.65 -13.87 -15.60
N TYR A 38 10.81 -14.38 -16.00
CA TYR A 38 11.28 -15.71 -15.58
C TYR A 38 11.40 -15.82 -14.05
N ASP A 39 11.99 -14.80 -13.41
CA ASP A 39 12.21 -14.79 -11.94
C ASP A 39 10.91 -14.64 -11.17
N ILE A 40 9.94 -13.91 -11.73
CA ILE A 40 8.59 -13.83 -11.17
C ILE A 40 7.93 -15.19 -11.14
N HIS A 41 7.89 -15.87 -12.30
CA HIS A 41 7.27 -17.20 -12.41
C HIS A 41 8.00 -18.26 -11.57
N LYS A 42 9.32 -18.21 -11.53
CA LYS A 42 10.14 -19.07 -10.65
C LYS A 42 9.80 -18.86 -9.18
N SER A 43 9.64 -17.59 -8.77
CA SER A 43 9.24 -17.24 -7.40
C SER A 43 7.83 -17.76 -7.09
N PHE A 44 6.88 -17.61 -8.01
CA PHE A 44 5.52 -18.12 -7.86
C PHE A 44 5.50 -19.65 -7.71
N ALA A 45 6.26 -20.36 -8.53
CA ALA A 45 6.37 -21.81 -8.42
C ALA A 45 6.90 -22.23 -7.04
N LYS A 46 7.99 -21.60 -6.58
CA LYS A 46 8.56 -21.87 -5.27
C LYS A 46 7.61 -21.50 -4.11
N MET A 47 6.87 -20.40 -4.23
CA MET A 47 5.84 -20.03 -3.25
C MET A 47 4.72 -21.07 -3.19
N ALA A 48 4.27 -21.57 -4.35
CA ALA A 48 3.24 -22.61 -4.43
C ALA A 48 3.73 -23.91 -3.79
N GLU A 49 4.97 -24.36 -4.09
CA GLU A 49 5.62 -25.54 -3.48
C GLU A 49 5.71 -25.40 -1.95
N GLN A 50 5.97 -24.20 -1.44
CA GLN A 50 5.98 -23.93 -0.01
C GLN A 50 4.59 -23.71 0.61
N GLY A 51 3.53 -23.90 -0.16
CA GLY A 51 2.15 -23.82 0.30
C GLY A 51 1.63 -22.40 0.52
N CYS A 52 2.24 -21.37 -0.08
CA CYS A 52 1.65 -20.03 -0.11
C CYS A 52 0.30 -20.07 -0.82
N LYS A 53 -0.69 -19.37 -0.26
CA LYS A 53 -2.05 -19.25 -0.79
C LYS A 53 -2.30 -17.90 -1.45
N ALA A 54 -1.45 -16.93 -1.18
CA ALA A 54 -1.47 -15.60 -1.77
C ALA A 54 -0.05 -15.10 -2.03
N VAL A 55 0.06 -14.16 -2.96
CA VAL A 55 1.29 -13.42 -3.22
C VAL A 55 0.95 -11.94 -3.27
N VAL A 56 1.68 -11.13 -2.53
CA VAL A 56 1.67 -9.68 -2.66
C VAL A 56 2.88 -9.28 -3.50
N MET A 57 2.65 -8.51 -4.55
CA MET A 57 3.69 -8.08 -5.46
C MET A 57 3.64 -6.57 -5.69
N GLU A 58 4.79 -5.92 -5.59
CA GLU A 58 4.95 -4.54 -6.04
C GLU A 58 5.21 -4.53 -7.55
N VAL A 59 4.34 -3.85 -8.29
CA VAL A 59 4.41 -3.75 -9.75
C VAL A 59 4.82 -2.33 -10.14
N SER A 60 6.07 -2.15 -10.53
CA SER A 60 6.59 -0.86 -10.97
C SER A 60 6.11 -0.52 -12.38
N SER A 61 6.00 0.78 -12.67
CA SER A 61 5.69 1.27 -14.03
C SER A 61 6.68 0.77 -15.07
N GLN A 62 7.96 0.66 -14.69
CA GLN A 62 8.99 0.10 -15.54
C GLN A 62 8.79 -1.39 -15.81
N GLY A 63 8.34 -2.15 -14.80
CA GLY A 63 7.96 -3.56 -14.97
C GLY A 63 6.80 -3.74 -15.94
N LEU A 64 5.82 -2.84 -15.90
CA LEU A 64 4.70 -2.81 -16.86
C LEU A 64 5.12 -2.32 -18.25
N LYS A 65 6.05 -1.34 -18.33
CA LYS A 65 6.62 -0.86 -19.58
C LYS A 65 7.37 -1.97 -20.33
N LEU A 66 8.13 -2.77 -19.61
CA LEU A 66 8.96 -3.86 -20.14
C LEU A 66 8.22 -5.21 -20.21
N ASP A 67 6.90 -5.21 -20.01
CA ASP A 67 6.03 -6.39 -20.07
C ASP A 67 6.50 -7.54 -19.13
N ARG A 68 7.17 -7.22 -18.01
CA ARG A 68 7.64 -8.22 -17.03
C ARG A 68 6.52 -9.00 -16.38
N THR A 69 5.31 -8.45 -16.36
CA THR A 69 4.09 -9.09 -15.83
C THR A 69 3.19 -9.68 -16.93
N ALA A 70 3.66 -9.73 -18.18
CA ALA A 70 2.87 -10.27 -19.29
C ALA A 70 2.42 -11.72 -19.01
N GLY A 71 1.14 -12.01 -19.29
CA GLY A 71 0.53 -13.31 -19.04
C GLY A 71 0.10 -13.57 -17.58
N ILE A 72 0.36 -12.65 -16.66
CA ILE A 72 -0.14 -12.72 -15.28
C ILE A 72 -1.50 -12.01 -15.21
N MET A 73 -2.52 -12.71 -14.70
CA MET A 73 -3.80 -12.12 -14.34
C MET A 73 -3.86 -12.02 -12.81
N PHE A 74 -3.75 -10.82 -12.29
CA PHE A 74 -3.87 -10.56 -10.85
C PHE A 74 -5.32 -10.68 -10.39
N ASP A 75 -5.56 -11.23 -9.21
CA ASP A 75 -6.90 -11.19 -8.63
C ASP A 75 -7.27 -9.76 -8.21
N ILE A 76 -6.29 -9.01 -7.67
CA ILE A 76 -6.47 -7.61 -7.25
C ILE A 76 -5.29 -6.78 -7.77
N GLY A 77 -5.60 -5.70 -8.48
CA GLY A 77 -4.67 -4.62 -8.83
C GLY A 77 -4.93 -3.40 -7.94
N VAL A 78 -3.87 -2.75 -7.45
CA VAL A 78 -4.01 -1.61 -6.52
C VAL A 78 -3.31 -0.38 -7.10
N PHE A 79 -4.00 0.77 -7.09
CA PHE A 79 -3.43 2.08 -7.37
C PHE A 79 -3.53 2.96 -6.11
N THR A 80 -2.40 3.47 -5.66
CA THR A 80 -2.33 4.29 -4.44
C THR A 80 -2.30 5.78 -4.74
N ASN A 81 -1.32 6.22 -5.53
CA ASN A 81 -1.13 7.60 -5.96
C ASN A 81 -0.17 7.67 -7.15
N LEU A 82 -0.13 8.83 -7.79
CA LEU A 82 0.82 9.14 -8.85
C LEU A 82 1.36 10.55 -8.67
N GLU A 83 2.70 10.65 -8.66
CA GLU A 83 3.41 11.91 -8.62
C GLU A 83 4.43 11.97 -9.75
N PRO A 84 4.79 13.15 -10.22
CA PRO A 84 5.86 13.31 -11.21
C PRO A 84 7.19 12.77 -10.67
N ASP A 85 7.53 11.56 -11.09
CA ASP A 85 8.74 10.84 -10.72
C ASP A 85 9.09 9.89 -11.88
N HIS A 86 10.27 9.29 -11.85
CA HIS A 86 10.68 8.30 -12.85
C HIS A 86 10.65 8.82 -14.32
N ILE A 87 10.94 10.11 -14.54
CA ILE A 87 11.04 10.71 -15.85
C ILE A 87 12.53 11.02 -16.15
N GLY A 88 13.09 10.35 -17.13
CA GLY A 88 14.51 10.49 -17.43
C GLY A 88 15.01 9.58 -18.55
N PRO A 89 16.30 9.67 -18.92
CA PRO A 89 16.85 8.97 -20.08
C PRO A 89 16.75 7.44 -20.05
N ASN A 90 16.67 6.84 -18.85
CA ASN A 90 16.58 5.39 -18.64
C ASN A 90 15.26 4.97 -17.97
N GLU A 91 14.31 5.88 -17.92
CA GLU A 91 13.02 5.69 -17.26
C GLU A 91 11.87 5.93 -18.25
N HIS A 92 10.91 6.79 -17.89
CA HIS A 92 9.84 7.18 -18.82
C HIS A 92 10.22 8.46 -19.57
N ALA A 93 9.79 8.55 -20.82
CA ALA A 93 10.05 9.71 -21.66
C ALA A 93 9.21 10.92 -21.23
N SER A 94 8.03 10.69 -20.63
CA SER A 94 7.13 11.72 -20.15
C SER A 94 6.27 11.21 -19.00
N PHE A 95 5.57 12.13 -18.34
CA PHE A 95 4.60 11.80 -17.30
C PHE A 95 3.41 11.02 -17.86
N GLU A 96 2.98 11.31 -19.07
CA GLU A 96 1.91 10.58 -19.76
C GLU A 96 2.30 9.12 -19.96
N GLU A 97 3.50 8.84 -20.45
CA GLU A 97 3.99 7.45 -20.59
C GLU A 97 4.05 6.74 -19.24
N TYR A 98 4.50 7.44 -18.19
CA TYR A 98 4.53 6.88 -16.83
C TYR A 98 3.14 6.49 -16.35
N LEU A 99 2.16 7.37 -16.55
CA LEU A 99 0.75 7.14 -16.21
C LEU A 99 0.16 5.97 -17.02
N GLU A 100 0.35 5.97 -18.35
CA GLU A 100 -0.13 4.91 -19.24
C GLU A 100 0.46 3.54 -18.86
N CYS A 101 1.75 3.50 -18.51
CA CYS A 101 2.37 2.28 -18.05
C CYS A 101 1.70 1.74 -16.77
N LYS A 102 1.42 2.61 -15.77
CA LYS A 102 0.71 2.19 -14.55
C LYS A 102 -0.72 1.73 -14.84
N ALA A 103 -1.41 2.37 -15.77
CA ALA A 103 -2.77 2.02 -16.19
C ALA A 103 -2.87 0.60 -16.75
N LYS A 104 -1.82 0.06 -17.37
CA LYS A 104 -1.80 -1.33 -17.88
C LYS A 104 -2.18 -2.38 -16.82
N LEU A 105 -1.90 -2.12 -15.53
CA LEU A 105 -2.26 -3.05 -14.45
C LEU A 105 -3.76 -3.35 -14.42
N PHE A 106 -4.60 -2.37 -14.76
CA PHE A 106 -6.07 -2.49 -14.71
C PHE A 106 -6.68 -3.23 -15.90
N SER A 107 -5.86 -3.61 -16.87
CA SER A 107 -6.20 -4.62 -17.89
C SER A 107 -5.69 -6.02 -17.56
N GLN A 108 -4.88 -6.15 -16.48
CA GLN A 108 -4.26 -7.40 -16.04
C GLN A 108 -4.75 -7.82 -14.64
N CYS A 109 -5.89 -7.33 -14.18
CA CYS A 109 -6.47 -7.72 -12.90
C CYS A 109 -7.98 -7.97 -13.02
N LYS A 110 -8.55 -8.73 -12.06
CA LYS A 110 -9.99 -8.98 -11.98
C LYS A 110 -10.72 -7.87 -11.23
N VAL A 111 -10.10 -7.37 -10.15
CA VAL A 111 -10.59 -6.25 -9.34
C VAL A 111 -9.51 -5.19 -9.26
N GLY A 112 -9.87 -3.95 -9.60
CA GLY A 112 -9.03 -2.77 -9.43
C GLY A 112 -9.44 -2.02 -8.17
N ILE A 113 -8.51 -1.80 -7.23
CA ILE A 113 -8.72 -0.99 -6.02
C ILE A 113 -7.95 0.31 -6.19
N VAL A 114 -8.65 1.45 -6.17
CA VAL A 114 -8.05 2.74 -6.51
C VAL A 114 -8.32 3.81 -5.46
N ASN A 115 -7.38 4.73 -5.31
CA ASN A 115 -7.57 5.93 -4.51
C ASN A 115 -8.49 6.93 -5.26
N ALA A 116 -9.70 7.14 -4.76
CA ALA A 116 -10.68 8.05 -5.36
C ALA A 116 -10.29 9.53 -5.27
N ASP A 117 -9.36 9.86 -4.37
CA ASP A 117 -8.94 11.24 -4.11
C ASP A 117 -7.68 11.64 -4.90
N ASP A 118 -7.06 10.71 -5.61
CA ASP A 118 -5.95 11.00 -6.51
C ASP A 118 -6.48 11.55 -7.84
N GLU A 119 -5.98 12.70 -8.26
CA GLU A 119 -6.45 13.40 -9.47
C GLU A 119 -6.20 12.61 -10.76
N HIS A 120 -5.26 11.68 -10.75
CA HIS A 120 -4.91 10.85 -11.91
C HIS A 120 -5.75 9.57 -12.01
N THR A 121 -6.53 9.23 -10.98
CA THR A 121 -7.39 8.03 -10.97
C THR A 121 -8.30 7.93 -12.20
N PRO A 122 -9.00 8.97 -12.66
CA PRO A 122 -9.83 8.87 -13.86
C PRO A 122 -9.04 8.47 -15.10
N LYS A 123 -7.81 8.97 -15.23
CA LYS A 123 -6.94 8.68 -16.37
C LYS A 123 -6.35 7.26 -16.28
N ILE A 124 -5.96 6.82 -15.08
CA ILE A 124 -5.51 5.44 -14.81
C ILE A 124 -6.58 4.41 -15.20
N LEU A 125 -7.84 4.75 -15.03
CA LEU A 125 -8.98 3.86 -15.29
C LEU A 125 -9.55 3.95 -16.71
N GLU A 126 -9.05 4.84 -17.57
CA GLU A 126 -9.60 5.10 -18.91
C GLU A 126 -9.76 3.84 -19.75
N HIS A 127 -8.84 2.88 -19.62
CA HIS A 127 -8.83 1.62 -20.35
C HIS A 127 -8.95 0.38 -19.43
N ALA A 128 -9.44 0.57 -18.21
CA ALA A 128 -9.61 -0.54 -17.27
C ALA A 128 -10.68 -1.51 -17.76
N THR A 129 -10.40 -2.80 -17.66
CA THR A 129 -11.33 -3.89 -18.04
C THR A 129 -11.82 -4.70 -16.84
N CYS A 130 -11.37 -4.36 -15.64
CA CYS A 130 -11.69 -5.03 -14.39
C CYS A 130 -12.86 -4.33 -13.66
N SER A 131 -13.41 -5.00 -12.63
CA SER A 131 -14.33 -4.36 -11.69
C SER A 131 -13.57 -3.37 -10.83
N ILE A 132 -14.11 -2.17 -10.62
CA ILE A 132 -13.44 -1.12 -9.86
C ILE A 132 -14.10 -0.95 -8.50
N GLU A 133 -13.27 -0.85 -7.47
CA GLU A 133 -13.60 -0.44 -6.11
C GLU A 133 -12.68 0.72 -5.72
N SER A 134 -13.21 1.68 -5.00
CA SER A 134 -12.48 2.88 -4.63
C SER A 134 -12.37 3.04 -3.12
N TYR A 135 -11.26 3.63 -2.68
CA TYR A 135 -11.08 4.06 -1.29
C TYR A 135 -10.64 5.51 -1.24
N GLY A 136 -10.93 6.20 -0.15
CA GLY A 136 -10.55 7.61 0.00
C GLY A 136 -11.15 8.26 1.25
N ILE A 137 -10.97 9.57 1.35
CA ILE A 137 -11.57 10.40 2.40
C ILE A 137 -12.83 11.11 1.86
N SER A 138 -12.88 11.35 0.55
CA SER A 138 -14.02 11.99 -0.10
C SER A 138 -15.26 11.10 -0.09
N ASP A 139 -16.42 11.73 -0.20
CA ASP A 139 -17.72 11.04 -0.28
C ASP A 139 -17.90 10.22 -1.57
N LYS A 140 -16.99 10.33 -2.52
CA LYS A 140 -17.01 9.58 -3.79
C LYS A 140 -16.50 8.16 -3.64
N ALA A 141 -15.75 7.86 -2.55
CA ALA A 141 -15.14 6.57 -2.35
C ALA A 141 -16.14 5.53 -1.84
N ASP A 142 -16.02 4.28 -2.34
CA ASP A 142 -16.82 3.13 -1.89
C ASP A 142 -16.46 2.70 -0.46
N ILE A 143 -15.20 2.89 -0.07
CA ILE A 143 -14.68 2.69 1.29
C ILE A 143 -14.03 4.00 1.73
N ARG A 144 -14.58 4.65 2.75
CA ARG A 144 -14.14 5.99 3.13
C ARG A 144 -13.86 6.14 4.62
N ALA A 145 -12.98 7.08 4.95
CA ALA A 145 -12.73 7.47 6.33
C ALA A 145 -13.54 8.70 6.70
N LYS A 146 -14.23 8.64 7.84
CA LYS A 146 -14.94 9.74 8.47
C LYS A 146 -14.43 9.97 9.88
N ASN A 147 -14.70 11.14 10.44
CA ASN A 147 -14.39 11.48 11.84
C ASN A 147 -12.91 11.21 12.19
N ILE A 148 -12.00 11.57 11.26
CA ILE A 148 -10.55 11.38 11.48
C ILE A 148 -10.13 12.25 12.65
N THR A 149 -9.55 11.61 13.68
CA THR A 149 -9.07 12.27 14.90
C THR A 149 -7.65 11.82 15.17
N LEU A 150 -6.78 12.78 15.46
CA LEU A 150 -5.41 12.50 15.89
C LEU A 150 -5.39 12.36 17.40
N PHE A 151 -4.55 11.46 17.91
CA PHE A 151 -4.26 11.37 19.32
C PHE A 151 -2.76 11.43 19.56
N HIS A 152 -2.40 12.17 20.58
CA HIS A 152 -1.04 12.32 21.04
C HIS A 152 -1.00 12.20 22.57
N GLU A 153 -0.46 11.10 23.04
CA GLU A 153 -0.14 10.89 24.45
C GLU A 153 1.38 10.66 24.57
N PRO A 154 2.01 10.90 25.71
CA PRO A 154 3.43 10.62 25.88
C PRO A 154 3.80 9.20 25.42
N GLY A 155 4.65 9.10 24.40
CA GLY A 155 5.08 7.84 23.79
C GLY A 155 4.04 7.16 22.89
N LYS A 156 2.89 7.79 22.60
CA LYS A 156 1.86 7.24 21.71
C LYS A 156 1.33 8.32 20.79
N ILE A 157 1.65 8.21 19.52
CA ILE A 157 1.10 9.05 18.47
C ILE A 157 0.32 8.15 17.50
N GLY A 158 -0.82 8.65 17.03
CA GLY A 158 -1.62 7.91 16.06
C GLY A 158 -2.87 8.65 15.65
N LEU A 159 -3.74 7.95 14.98
CA LEU A 159 -5.04 8.45 14.54
C LEU A 159 -6.12 7.39 14.66
N SER A 160 -7.35 7.85 14.74
CA SER A 160 -8.54 7.01 14.64
C SER A 160 -9.53 7.60 13.64
N TYR A 161 -10.34 6.76 13.05
CA TYR A 161 -11.43 7.15 12.16
C TYR A 161 -12.50 6.07 12.07
N ASP A 162 -13.66 6.45 11.58
CA ASP A 162 -14.72 5.52 11.21
C ASP A 162 -14.57 5.15 9.74
N CYS A 163 -14.34 3.86 9.46
CA CYS A 163 -14.41 3.32 8.10
C CYS A 163 -15.88 3.06 7.76
N GLU A 164 -16.35 3.63 6.65
CA GLU A 164 -17.72 3.51 6.17
C GLU A 164 -17.81 3.06 4.71
N GLY A 165 -18.96 2.54 4.32
CA GLY A 165 -19.27 2.12 2.95
C GLY A 165 -19.29 0.60 2.80
N LEU A 166 -18.52 0.03 1.88
CA LEU A 166 -18.45 -1.42 1.68
C LEU A 166 -17.93 -2.17 2.92
N VAL A 167 -17.19 -1.47 3.78
CA VAL A 167 -16.76 -1.97 5.10
C VAL A 167 -17.10 -0.93 6.14
N ASN A 168 -17.73 -1.36 7.26
CA ASN A 168 -18.07 -0.46 8.37
C ASN A 168 -17.41 -0.98 9.65
N MET A 169 -16.42 -0.22 10.17
CA MET A 169 -15.68 -0.55 11.39
C MET A 169 -14.93 0.66 11.93
N PRO A 170 -14.68 0.76 13.24
CA PRO A 170 -13.74 1.72 13.77
C PRO A 170 -12.31 1.31 13.40
N VAL A 171 -11.45 2.28 13.21
CA VAL A 171 -10.03 2.04 12.90
C VAL A 171 -9.17 2.92 13.80
N THR A 172 -8.17 2.31 14.43
CA THR A 172 -7.15 3.01 15.22
C THR A 172 -5.77 2.59 14.75
N LEU A 173 -4.90 3.55 14.49
CA LEU A 173 -3.54 3.35 13.99
C LEU A 173 -2.54 4.02 14.93
N LYS A 174 -1.41 3.37 15.19
CA LYS A 174 -0.23 3.96 15.85
C LYS A 174 0.69 4.68 14.86
N LEU A 175 0.19 5.01 13.70
CA LEU A 175 0.89 5.71 12.64
C LEU A 175 0.16 7.04 12.40
N PRO A 176 0.78 8.19 12.64
CA PRO A 176 0.19 9.49 12.36
C PRO A 176 0.18 9.80 10.86
N GLY A 177 -0.46 10.91 10.51
CA GLY A 177 -0.44 11.46 9.16
C GLY A 177 -1.53 10.91 8.23
N LYS A 178 -2.01 11.80 7.37
CA LYS A 178 -3.11 11.54 6.43
C LYS A 178 -2.86 10.35 5.50
N PHE A 179 -1.60 10.13 5.11
CA PHE A 179 -1.23 8.96 4.28
C PHE A 179 -1.49 7.62 4.99
N SER A 180 -1.43 7.58 6.35
CA SER A 180 -1.76 6.37 7.12
C SER A 180 -3.23 6.01 7.00
N VAL A 181 -4.11 7.01 6.85
CA VAL A 181 -5.54 6.80 6.57
C VAL A 181 -5.68 6.11 5.21
N TYR A 182 -5.11 6.68 4.15
CA TYR A 182 -5.19 6.08 2.79
C TYR A 182 -4.60 4.66 2.75
N ASN A 183 -3.43 4.46 3.35
CA ASN A 183 -2.78 3.15 3.37
C ASN A 183 -3.59 2.10 4.13
N SER A 184 -4.25 2.49 5.22
CA SER A 184 -5.12 1.57 5.98
C SER A 184 -6.43 1.30 5.26
N LEU A 185 -7.07 2.31 4.64
CA LEU A 185 -8.25 2.11 3.80
C LEU A 185 -7.98 1.16 2.64
N CYS A 186 -6.85 1.36 1.96
CA CYS A 186 -6.40 0.45 0.90
C CYS A 186 -6.21 -0.98 1.42
N ALA A 187 -5.63 -1.14 2.61
CA ALA A 187 -5.47 -2.45 3.23
C ALA A 187 -6.81 -3.10 3.59
N ILE A 188 -7.77 -2.33 4.09
CA ILE A 188 -9.15 -2.77 4.36
C ILE A 188 -9.82 -3.21 3.04
N ALA A 189 -9.69 -2.40 1.98
CA ALA A 189 -10.24 -2.71 0.67
C ALA A 189 -9.70 -4.03 0.10
N VAL A 190 -8.40 -4.27 0.22
CA VAL A 190 -7.79 -5.54 -0.23
C VAL A 190 -8.24 -6.71 0.64
N THR A 191 -8.17 -6.57 1.98
CA THR A 191 -8.42 -7.69 2.90
C THR A 191 -9.87 -8.15 2.94
N ARG A 192 -10.83 -7.28 2.59
CA ARG A 192 -12.25 -7.67 2.49
C ARG A 192 -12.51 -8.80 1.49
N HIS A 193 -11.66 -8.97 0.48
CA HIS A 193 -11.75 -10.05 -0.50
C HIS A 193 -11.27 -11.41 0.04
N PHE A 194 -10.71 -11.46 1.24
CA PHE A 194 -10.14 -12.65 1.87
C PHE A 194 -10.94 -13.15 3.08
N ASN A 195 -12.16 -12.66 3.29
CA ASN A 195 -13.03 -13.02 4.42
C ASN A 195 -12.35 -12.85 5.78
N VAL A 196 -11.54 -11.81 5.93
CA VAL A 196 -10.91 -11.45 7.21
C VAL A 196 -11.98 -10.92 8.15
N ASP A 197 -12.04 -11.45 9.38
CA ASP A 197 -12.95 -10.90 10.39
C ASP A 197 -12.52 -9.51 10.85
N LYS A 198 -13.49 -8.69 11.26
CA LYS A 198 -13.25 -7.28 11.58
C LYS A 198 -12.35 -7.10 12.81
N ASP A 199 -12.49 -7.94 13.82
CA ASP A 199 -11.74 -7.82 15.08
C ASP A 199 -10.26 -8.12 14.82
N THR A 200 -9.97 -9.15 14.02
CA THR A 200 -8.61 -9.45 13.56
C THR A 200 -8.03 -8.31 12.75
N LEU A 201 -8.80 -7.74 11.82
CA LEU A 201 -8.34 -6.64 10.97
C LEU A 201 -8.06 -5.37 11.80
N GLU A 202 -8.95 -5.01 12.74
CA GLU A 202 -8.77 -3.87 13.65
C GLU A 202 -7.48 -4.02 14.47
N LYS A 203 -7.28 -5.18 15.10
CA LYS A 203 -6.08 -5.49 15.85
C LYS A 203 -4.82 -5.38 15.00
N MET A 204 -4.83 -5.93 13.80
CA MET A 204 -3.69 -5.90 12.88
C MET A 204 -3.36 -4.48 12.41
N LEU A 205 -4.36 -3.65 12.16
CA LEU A 205 -4.18 -2.25 11.81
C LEU A 205 -3.57 -1.46 12.98
N TYR A 206 -4.03 -1.72 14.20
CA TYR A 206 -3.47 -1.10 15.41
C TYR A 206 -2.01 -1.49 15.67
N GLU A 207 -1.64 -2.74 15.42
CA GLU A 207 -0.30 -3.29 15.67
C GLU A 207 0.68 -3.06 14.50
N VAL A 208 0.21 -2.47 13.39
CA VAL A 208 1.05 -2.30 12.21
C VAL A 208 2.27 -1.42 12.51
N LYS A 209 3.44 -1.94 12.13
CA LYS A 209 4.70 -1.21 12.13
C LYS A 209 5.36 -1.39 10.77
N VAL A 210 5.84 -0.32 10.19
CA VAL A 210 6.57 -0.35 8.92
C VAL A 210 7.98 0.13 9.19
N LYS A 211 8.96 -0.76 9.09
CA LYS A 211 10.37 -0.43 9.34
C LYS A 211 10.81 0.72 8.43
N GLY A 212 11.43 1.74 9.04
CA GLY A 212 11.90 2.93 8.31
C GLY A 212 10.79 3.84 7.77
N ARG A 213 9.54 3.68 8.18
CA ARG A 213 8.42 4.57 7.84
C ARG A 213 7.74 5.04 9.11
N ILE A 214 7.96 6.30 9.47
CA ILE A 214 7.48 6.91 10.74
C ILE A 214 7.72 5.96 11.93
N GLU A 215 8.89 5.39 12.00
CA GLU A 215 9.27 4.50 13.09
C GLU A 215 9.59 5.31 14.33
N ILE A 216 8.73 5.21 15.36
CA ILE A 216 8.96 5.90 16.63
C ILE A 216 10.00 5.14 17.43
N VAL A 217 11.09 5.85 17.77
CA VAL A 217 12.16 5.32 18.62
C VAL A 217 11.98 5.85 20.03
N PRO A 218 11.65 5.01 21.01
CA PRO A 218 11.41 5.45 22.39
C PRO A 218 12.75 5.75 23.08
N VAL A 219 13.16 7.02 23.06
CA VAL A 219 14.41 7.49 23.68
C VAL A 219 14.19 8.43 24.86
N SER A 220 13.03 9.06 24.96
CA SER A 220 12.72 10.07 25.98
C SER A 220 11.22 10.31 26.11
N ASP A 221 10.77 10.66 27.30
CA ASP A 221 9.38 11.14 27.54
C ASP A 221 9.22 12.65 27.24
N ARG A 222 10.31 13.35 26.87
CA ARG A 222 10.31 14.80 26.60
C ARG A 222 10.20 15.13 25.13
N PHE A 223 10.53 14.21 24.24
CA PHE A 223 10.43 14.38 22.79
C PHE A 223 10.23 13.04 22.10
N THR A 224 9.64 13.09 20.92
CA THR A 224 9.47 11.92 20.07
C THR A 224 10.53 11.92 18.98
N LEU A 225 11.31 10.82 18.87
CA LEU A 225 12.23 10.59 17.76
C LEU A 225 11.56 9.68 16.75
N MET A 226 11.52 10.11 15.49
CA MET A 226 10.99 9.33 14.38
C MET A 226 12.05 9.08 13.31
N ILE A 227 12.04 7.87 12.74
CA ILE A 227 12.85 7.52 11.57
C ILE A 227 11.90 7.35 10.40
N ASP A 228 12.13 8.10 9.32
CA ASP A 228 11.37 7.98 8.08
C ASP A 228 12.26 7.96 6.86
N TYR A 229 11.86 7.19 5.85
CA TYR A 229 12.51 7.09 4.54
C TYR A 229 11.85 8.00 3.50
N ALA A 230 11.39 9.17 3.92
CA ALA A 230 10.84 10.17 3.02
C ALA A 230 11.96 10.75 2.14
N HIS A 231 11.82 10.69 0.82
CA HIS A 231 12.83 11.15 -0.13
C HIS A 231 12.26 11.97 -1.31
N ASN A 232 10.94 12.12 -1.38
CA ASN A 232 10.30 13.03 -2.32
C ASN A 232 9.47 14.11 -1.59
N ALA A 233 9.07 15.16 -2.31
CA ALA A 233 8.42 16.33 -1.76
C ALA A 233 7.15 15.99 -0.97
N ILE A 234 6.31 15.10 -1.49
CA ILE A 234 5.05 14.71 -0.82
C ILE A 234 5.32 13.88 0.43
N CYS A 235 6.24 12.92 0.36
CA CYS A 235 6.61 12.14 1.55
C CYS A 235 7.16 13.07 2.65
N LEU A 236 8.02 14.04 2.30
CA LEU A 236 8.57 15.01 3.25
C LEU A 236 7.48 15.91 3.83
N LEU A 237 6.54 16.37 3.01
CA LEU A 237 5.41 17.17 3.45
C LEU A 237 4.56 16.40 4.45
N TYR A 238 4.18 15.16 4.13
CA TYR A 238 3.40 14.32 5.05
C TYR A 238 4.12 13.99 6.36
N THR A 239 5.45 13.82 6.32
CA THR A 239 6.25 13.60 7.54
C THR A 239 6.33 14.89 8.36
N SER A 240 6.48 16.03 7.72
CA SER A 240 6.49 17.36 8.34
C SER A 240 5.14 17.67 8.98
N ASP A 241 4.03 17.46 8.29
CA ASP A 241 2.69 17.63 8.83
C ASP A 241 2.47 16.74 10.06
N ALA A 242 2.87 15.47 9.99
CA ALA A 242 2.80 14.55 11.14
C ALA A 242 3.68 15.01 12.32
N ALA A 243 4.82 15.67 12.06
CA ALA A 243 5.68 16.22 13.11
C ALA A 243 5.11 17.51 13.70
N ASP A 244 4.47 18.35 12.90
CA ASP A 244 3.81 19.59 13.36
C ASP A 244 2.53 19.28 14.13
N GLU A 245 1.75 18.30 13.72
CA GLU A 245 0.63 17.75 14.47
C GLU A 245 1.07 17.23 15.85
N ALA A 246 2.27 16.67 15.96
CA ALA A 246 2.87 16.22 17.22
C ALA A 246 3.35 17.37 18.12
N ARG A 247 3.47 18.60 17.61
CA ARG A 247 3.89 19.81 18.36
C ARG A 247 2.74 20.68 18.85
N SER A 248 1.55 20.52 18.26
CA SER A 248 0.39 21.39 18.53
C SER A 248 -0.40 20.97 19.78
N VAL A 249 0.30 20.69 20.88
CA VAL A 249 -0.28 20.50 22.23
C VAL A 249 0.44 21.37 23.25
#